data_490ef928908e27ae970ab79a0e892ed8
#
_entry.id   490ef928908e27ae970ab79a0e892ed8
#
_cell.length_a   1.000
_cell.length_b   1.000
_cell.length_c   1.000
_cell.angle_alpha   90.00
_cell.angle_beta   90.00
_cell.angle_gamma   90.00
#
_symmetry.space_group_name_H-M   'P 1'
#
loop_
_entity.id
_entity.type
_entity.pdbx_description
1 polymer ?
#
loop_
_entity_poly.entity_id
_entity_poly.type
_entity_poly.pdbx_seq_one_letter_code
_entity_poly.pdbx_strand_id
1 'polypeptide(L)'
;MKVLWQSPTVRSMVVYALSGVGFAGSNLILARVLPTEQYALFTLVIALGNLGYALAPAGLDGLVNRRHLEPGRRLFTSALTVSILVGLAFGIIAMGSYGLSAPLAFMLFVSSAAGGLMIVAGARFQSEQRFAQSLLLGQSPNIVLLAAAAVSLVVHETGAWLPVLISTLGFVVAAWIGWAMLVRERRSRRSPPEVAFSWSEALAFAGMNASGLVLIQLERLVIPHALPLADLALYGVLGAIAGSLYRVMQMGVGFSLLPRLRAADGVLERRRLVFHEARLVGAMVIVGSLAVWFCTPLVERYLLAGKYHLPGSLLLAAIVSGVGKIANAFSKATAAAVADPRELSLVNLTGWVSVALGVVGAFLGARWGLTGLIYGVAIGWFLRAAIAFALIGRHLRLPVSIPAIAP
;
A
#
# COMPACT_ATOMS: atom_id res chain seq x y z
N MET A 1 13.18 20.39 -19.70
CA MET A 1 12.73 19.00 -19.63
C MET A 1 13.84 17.97 -19.33
N LYS A 2 15.01 17.98 -20.00
CA LYS A 2 16.11 17.02 -19.72
C LYS A 2 16.58 17.02 -18.27
N VAL A 3 16.70 18.18 -17.62
CA VAL A 3 17.18 18.33 -16.24
C VAL A 3 16.18 17.74 -15.21
N LEU A 4 14.87 17.90 -15.40
CA LEU A 4 13.83 17.32 -14.53
C LEU A 4 13.81 15.80 -14.62
N TRP A 5 14.05 15.21 -15.83
CA TRP A 5 14.08 13.77 -16.02
C TRP A 5 15.33 13.10 -15.43
N GLN A 6 16.37 13.85 -15.13
CA GLN A 6 17.56 13.32 -14.46
C GLN A 6 17.36 13.11 -12.95
N SER A 7 16.37 13.77 -12.33
CA SER A 7 16.07 13.58 -10.93
C SER A 7 15.47 12.19 -10.64
N PRO A 8 16.08 11.37 -9.75
CA PRO A 8 15.52 10.07 -9.34
C PRO A 8 14.10 10.21 -8.77
N THR A 9 13.83 11.30 -8.06
CA THR A 9 12.52 11.59 -7.47
C THR A 9 11.44 11.75 -8.55
N VAL A 10 11.73 12.51 -9.61
CA VAL A 10 10.77 12.73 -10.71
C VAL A 10 10.49 11.41 -11.45
N ARG A 11 11.53 10.62 -11.71
CA ARG A 11 11.35 9.28 -12.33
C ARG A 11 10.49 8.38 -11.47
N SER A 12 10.73 8.34 -10.16
CA SER A 12 9.93 7.55 -9.23
C SER A 12 8.47 8.01 -9.22
N MET A 13 8.20 9.32 -9.17
CA MET A 13 6.84 9.85 -9.21
C MET A 13 6.11 9.48 -10.51
N VAL A 14 6.77 9.56 -11.65
CA VAL A 14 6.17 9.18 -12.94
C VAL A 14 5.86 7.69 -12.98
N VAL A 15 6.78 6.83 -12.52
CA VAL A 15 6.53 5.37 -12.46
C VAL A 15 5.36 5.05 -11.54
N TYR A 16 5.27 5.69 -10.38
CA TYR A 16 4.13 5.49 -9.47
C TYR A 16 2.81 6.01 -10.05
N ALA A 17 2.83 7.16 -10.73
CA ALA A 17 1.63 7.70 -11.39
C ALA A 17 1.15 6.76 -12.51
N LEU A 18 2.06 6.30 -13.37
CA LEU A 18 1.75 5.34 -14.43
C LEU A 18 1.23 4.01 -13.86
N SER A 19 1.86 3.52 -12.79
CA SER A 19 1.41 2.33 -12.09
C SER A 19 0.02 2.52 -11.46
N GLY A 20 -0.24 3.69 -10.87
CA GLY A 20 -1.55 4.04 -10.33
C GLY A 20 -2.64 4.07 -11.40
N VAL A 21 -2.35 4.67 -12.55
CA VAL A 21 -3.24 4.67 -13.72
C VAL A 21 -3.44 3.24 -14.24
N GLY A 22 -2.37 2.44 -14.32
CA GLY A 22 -2.44 1.02 -14.70
C GLY A 22 -3.35 0.23 -13.76
N PHE A 23 -3.21 0.41 -12.45
CA PHE A 23 -4.06 -0.24 -11.46
C PHE A 23 -5.53 0.23 -11.55
N ALA A 24 -5.78 1.54 -11.63
CA ALA A 24 -7.13 2.08 -11.76
C ALA A 24 -7.80 1.63 -13.06
N GLY A 25 -7.10 1.78 -14.17
CA GLY A 25 -7.61 1.40 -15.49
C GLY A 25 -7.94 -0.09 -15.58
N SER A 26 -7.04 -0.96 -15.09
CA SER A 26 -7.30 -2.41 -15.08
C SER A 26 -8.51 -2.77 -14.23
N ASN A 27 -8.67 -2.19 -13.04
CA ASN A 27 -9.83 -2.45 -12.19
C ASN A 27 -11.13 -1.95 -12.84
N LEU A 28 -11.14 -0.78 -13.51
CA LEU A 28 -12.33 -0.27 -14.19
C LEU A 28 -12.69 -1.13 -15.41
N ILE A 29 -11.70 -1.58 -16.19
CA ILE A 29 -11.93 -2.51 -17.31
C ILE A 29 -12.53 -3.82 -16.79
N LEU A 30 -11.94 -4.42 -15.75
CA LEU A 30 -12.44 -5.68 -15.17
C LEU A 30 -13.82 -5.49 -14.52
N ALA A 31 -14.10 -4.36 -13.88
CA ALA A 31 -15.43 -4.04 -13.36
C ALA A 31 -16.49 -4.00 -14.48
N ARG A 32 -16.13 -3.49 -15.65
CA ARG A 32 -17.01 -3.45 -16.81
C ARG A 32 -17.26 -4.84 -17.41
N VAL A 33 -16.20 -5.63 -17.58
CA VAL A 33 -16.20 -6.92 -18.28
C VAL A 33 -16.78 -8.05 -17.43
N LEU A 34 -16.32 -8.19 -16.19
CA LEU A 34 -16.71 -9.29 -15.32
C LEU A 34 -18.12 -9.10 -14.75
N PRO A 35 -18.92 -10.15 -14.56
CA PRO A 35 -20.13 -10.12 -13.73
C PRO A 35 -19.82 -9.55 -12.33
N THR A 36 -20.80 -8.91 -11.70
CA THR A 36 -20.60 -8.21 -10.41
C THR A 36 -20.01 -9.12 -9.34
N GLU A 37 -20.49 -10.35 -9.21
CA GLU A 37 -19.97 -11.32 -8.25
C GLU A 37 -18.52 -11.73 -8.55
N GLN A 38 -18.20 -11.94 -9.83
CA GLN A 38 -16.83 -12.29 -10.24
C GLN A 38 -15.85 -11.15 -10.03
N TYR A 39 -16.30 -9.91 -10.27
CA TYR A 39 -15.48 -8.73 -9.97
C TYR A 39 -15.30 -8.54 -8.45
N ALA A 40 -16.31 -8.87 -7.64
CA ALA A 40 -16.18 -8.88 -6.19
C ALA A 40 -15.14 -9.91 -5.72
N LEU A 41 -15.21 -11.15 -6.24
CA LEU A 41 -14.22 -12.20 -5.95
C LEU A 41 -12.80 -11.77 -6.38
N PHE A 42 -12.67 -11.20 -7.57
CA PHE A 42 -11.41 -10.62 -8.03
C PHE A 42 -10.89 -9.54 -7.05
N THR A 43 -11.76 -8.61 -6.63
CA THR A 43 -11.41 -7.55 -5.68
C THR A 43 -10.93 -8.11 -4.33
N LEU A 44 -11.57 -9.19 -3.85
CA LEU A 44 -11.19 -9.88 -2.63
C LEU A 44 -9.81 -10.55 -2.76
N VAL A 45 -9.59 -11.28 -3.86
CA VAL A 45 -8.30 -11.95 -4.11
C VAL A 45 -7.17 -10.93 -4.20
N ILE A 46 -7.38 -9.79 -4.87
CA ILE A 46 -6.39 -8.70 -4.92
C ILE A 46 -6.14 -8.11 -3.52
N ALA A 47 -7.16 -7.96 -2.68
CA ALA A 47 -6.99 -7.44 -1.32
C ALA A 47 -6.18 -8.39 -0.44
N LEU A 48 -6.53 -9.68 -0.43
CA LEU A 48 -5.80 -10.73 0.28
C LEU A 48 -4.38 -10.90 -0.28
N GLY A 49 -4.23 -10.86 -1.61
CA GLY A 49 -2.94 -10.91 -2.28
C GLY A 49 -2.03 -9.75 -1.90
N ASN A 50 -2.55 -8.52 -1.85
CA ASN A 50 -1.81 -7.34 -1.41
C ASN A 50 -1.28 -7.47 0.02
N LEU A 51 -2.06 -8.04 0.93
CA LEU A 51 -1.59 -8.37 2.28
C LEU A 51 -0.60 -9.53 2.26
N GLY A 52 -0.95 -10.60 1.55
CA GLY A 52 -0.14 -11.81 1.46
C GLY A 52 1.28 -11.51 1.01
N TYR A 53 1.45 -10.89 -0.16
CA TYR A 53 2.80 -10.62 -0.66
C TYR A 53 3.54 -9.54 0.15
N ALA A 54 2.85 -8.58 0.74
CA ALA A 54 3.49 -7.56 1.55
C ALA A 54 3.96 -8.07 2.93
N LEU A 55 3.29 -9.09 3.48
CA LEU A 55 3.67 -9.73 4.74
C LEU A 55 4.58 -10.96 4.53
N ALA A 56 4.60 -11.55 3.32
CA ALA A 56 5.36 -12.74 3.00
C ALA A 56 6.88 -12.64 3.26
N PRO A 57 7.54 -11.48 3.09
CA PRO A 57 8.94 -11.34 3.46
C PRO A 57 9.21 -11.44 4.97
N ALA A 58 8.18 -11.32 5.84
CA ALA A 58 8.29 -11.26 7.29
C ALA A 58 9.39 -10.29 7.78
N GLY A 59 9.52 -9.14 7.10
CA GLY A 59 10.47 -8.07 7.42
C GLY A 59 11.89 -8.28 6.91
N LEU A 60 12.17 -9.36 6.18
CA LEU A 60 13.49 -9.56 5.55
C LEU A 60 13.84 -8.46 4.55
N ASP A 61 12.84 -7.90 3.87
CA ASP A 61 12.96 -6.73 2.99
C ASP A 61 13.52 -5.50 3.72
N GLY A 62 12.96 -5.19 4.88
CA GLY A 62 13.44 -4.12 5.75
C GLY A 62 14.88 -4.35 6.23
N LEU A 63 15.18 -5.59 6.59
CA LEU A 63 16.50 -5.99 7.05
C LEU A 63 17.55 -5.93 5.93
N VAL A 64 17.20 -6.43 4.72
CA VAL A 64 18.04 -6.35 3.51
C VAL A 64 18.35 -4.90 3.18
N ASN A 65 17.36 -4.04 3.22
CA ASN A 65 17.54 -2.62 2.92
C ASN A 65 18.42 -1.91 3.95
N ARG A 66 18.26 -2.23 5.24
CA ARG A 66 19.02 -1.60 6.33
C ARG A 66 20.45 -2.10 6.44
N ARG A 67 20.68 -3.43 6.34
CA ARG A 67 21.98 -4.06 6.56
C ARG A 67 22.73 -4.40 5.27
N HIS A 68 22.17 -4.06 4.11
CA HIS A 68 22.75 -4.37 2.80
C HIS A 68 23.12 -5.88 2.64
N LEU A 69 22.24 -6.76 3.16
CA LEU A 69 22.49 -8.21 3.14
C LEU A 69 22.75 -8.71 1.73
N GLU A 70 23.81 -9.50 1.56
CA GLU A 70 24.16 -10.09 0.27
C GLU A 70 23.17 -11.20 -0.14
N PRO A 71 22.79 -11.27 -1.42
CA PRO A 71 21.87 -12.27 -1.94
C PRO A 71 22.54 -13.64 -2.01
N GLY A 72 22.53 -14.38 -0.90
CA GLY A 72 23.11 -15.71 -0.79
C GLY A 72 22.07 -16.82 -0.66
N ARG A 73 22.56 -18.07 -0.58
CA ARG A 73 21.69 -19.26 -0.42
C ARG A 73 20.83 -19.14 0.85
N ARG A 74 21.42 -18.69 1.95
CA ARG A 74 20.73 -18.56 3.24
C ARG A 74 19.59 -17.52 3.16
N LEU A 75 19.85 -16.34 2.59
CA LEU A 75 18.80 -15.32 2.41
C LEU A 75 17.69 -15.83 1.49
N PHE A 76 18.05 -16.47 0.36
CA PHE A 76 17.07 -17.01 -0.58
C PHE A 76 16.20 -18.09 0.07
N THR A 77 16.80 -19.09 0.72
CA THR A 77 16.04 -20.18 1.37
C THR A 77 15.16 -19.65 2.49
N SER A 78 15.65 -18.71 3.31
CA SER A 78 14.83 -18.09 4.37
C SER A 78 13.67 -17.29 3.80
N ALA A 79 13.90 -16.47 2.77
CA ALA A 79 12.85 -15.71 2.09
C ALA A 79 11.82 -16.64 1.43
N LEU A 80 12.27 -17.71 0.77
CA LEU A 80 11.39 -18.69 0.15
C LEU A 80 10.53 -19.41 1.19
N THR A 81 11.15 -19.93 2.25
CA THR A 81 10.44 -20.68 3.30
C THR A 81 9.37 -19.81 3.96
N VAL A 82 9.73 -18.61 4.40
CA VAL A 82 8.76 -17.74 5.09
C VAL A 82 7.67 -17.25 4.13
N SER A 83 8.02 -16.97 2.87
CA SER A 83 7.02 -16.56 1.87
C SER A 83 6.04 -17.69 1.54
N ILE A 84 6.51 -18.94 1.49
CA ILE A 84 5.64 -20.12 1.34
C ILE A 84 4.72 -20.27 2.54
N LEU A 85 5.24 -20.18 3.77
CA LEU A 85 4.43 -20.32 4.99
C LEU A 85 3.35 -19.23 5.09
N VAL A 86 3.71 -17.98 4.84
CA VAL A 86 2.75 -16.86 4.85
C VAL A 86 1.75 -17.01 3.71
N GLY A 87 2.21 -17.32 2.50
CA GLY A 87 1.32 -17.55 1.36
C GLY A 87 0.33 -18.69 1.62
N LEU A 88 0.77 -19.80 2.21
CA LEU A 88 -0.07 -20.92 2.60
C LEU A 88 -1.12 -20.50 3.64
N ALA A 89 -0.71 -19.72 4.64
CA ALA A 89 -1.65 -19.18 5.63
C ALA A 89 -2.73 -18.31 4.98
N PHE A 90 -2.37 -17.44 4.03
CA PHE A 90 -3.34 -16.65 3.28
C PHE A 90 -4.26 -17.50 2.39
N GLY A 91 -3.74 -18.56 1.76
CA GLY A 91 -4.56 -19.53 1.01
C GLY A 91 -5.58 -20.23 1.89
N ILE A 92 -5.18 -20.69 3.09
CA ILE A 92 -6.07 -21.32 4.07
C ILE A 92 -7.12 -20.33 4.58
N ILE A 93 -6.73 -19.10 4.93
CA ILE A 93 -7.66 -18.04 5.35
C ILE A 93 -8.67 -17.75 4.23
N ALA A 94 -8.21 -17.67 2.98
CA ALA A 94 -9.07 -17.41 1.84
C ALA A 94 -10.14 -18.50 1.64
N MET A 95 -9.79 -19.76 1.82
CA MET A 95 -10.75 -20.88 1.75
C MET A 95 -11.66 -20.91 2.99
N GLY A 96 -11.07 -20.86 4.19
CA GLY A 96 -11.81 -21.06 5.43
C GLY A 96 -12.70 -19.89 5.85
N SER A 97 -12.20 -18.65 5.68
CA SER A 97 -12.93 -17.46 6.15
C SER A 97 -13.75 -16.78 5.04
N TYR A 98 -13.33 -16.89 3.79
CA TYR A 98 -13.98 -16.21 2.67
C TYR A 98 -14.65 -17.15 1.66
N GLY A 99 -14.55 -18.46 1.85
CA GLY A 99 -15.18 -19.44 0.96
C GLY A 99 -14.63 -19.42 -0.47
N LEU A 100 -13.39 -18.92 -0.68
CA LEU A 100 -12.80 -18.91 -2.01
C LEU A 100 -12.57 -20.35 -2.50
N SER A 101 -12.79 -20.56 -3.80
CA SER A 101 -12.55 -21.86 -4.42
C SER A 101 -11.07 -22.24 -4.34
N ALA A 102 -10.77 -23.55 -4.27
CA ALA A 102 -9.41 -24.06 -4.16
C ALA A 102 -8.46 -23.53 -5.27
N PRO A 103 -8.86 -23.39 -6.55
CA PRO A 103 -8.00 -22.78 -7.57
C PRO A 103 -7.63 -21.33 -7.28
N LEU A 104 -8.58 -20.49 -6.85
CA LEU A 104 -8.31 -19.08 -6.51
C LEU A 104 -7.43 -18.97 -5.25
N ALA A 105 -7.66 -19.80 -4.24
CA ALA A 105 -6.84 -19.85 -3.04
C ALA A 105 -5.41 -20.34 -3.35
N PHE A 106 -5.26 -21.30 -4.25
CA PHE A 106 -3.94 -21.74 -4.73
C PHE A 106 -3.19 -20.61 -5.47
N MET A 107 -3.87 -19.90 -6.37
CA MET A 107 -3.29 -18.75 -7.06
C MET A 107 -2.89 -17.65 -6.07
N LEU A 108 -3.70 -17.39 -5.04
CA LEU A 108 -3.39 -16.47 -3.96
C LEU A 108 -2.15 -16.91 -3.17
N PHE A 109 -2.06 -18.19 -2.82
CA PHE A 109 -0.85 -18.76 -2.20
C PHE A 109 0.39 -18.50 -3.06
N VAL A 110 0.36 -18.87 -4.34
CA VAL A 110 1.49 -18.73 -5.26
C VAL A 110 1.87 -17.26 -5.45
N SER A 111 0.89 -16.38 -5.67
CA SER A 111 1.14 -14.95 -5.86
C SER A 111 1.72 -14.29 -4.61
N SER A 112 1.26 -14.69 -3.41
CA SER A 112 1.78 -14.20 -2.14
C SER A 112 3.22 -14.64 -1.92
N ALA A 113 3.53 -15.91 -2.15
CA ALA A 113 4.88 -16.46 -2.00
C ALA A 113 5.86 -15.83 -3.01
N ALA A 114 5.48 -15.77 -4.29
CA ALA A 114 6.28 -15.15 -5.32
C ALA A 114 6.46 -13.63 -5.07
N GLY A 115 5.40 -12.95 -4.68
CA GLY A 115 5.44 -11.52 -4.35
C GLY A 115 6.37 -11.22 -3.18
N GLY A 116 6.40 -12.07 -2.15
CA GLY A 116 7.36 -11.96 -1.05
C GLY A 116 8.80 -12.04 -1.52
N LEU A 117 9.14 -13.00 -2.36
CA LEU A 117 10.46 -13.12 -2.99
C LEU A 117 10.80 -11.89 -3.84
N MET A 118 9.84 -11.40 -4.63
CA MET A 118 10.00 -10.21 -5.45
C MET A 118 10.33 -8.96 -4.60
N ILE A 119 9.64 -8.78 -3.47
CA ILE A 119 9.87 -7.65 -2.55
C ILE A 119 11.27 -7.71 -1.95
N VAL A 120 11.75 -8.90 -1.52
CA VAL A 120 13.11 -9.06 -0.98
C VAL A 120 14.16 -8.72 -2.06
N ALA A 121 13.97 -9.18 -3.30
CA ALA A 121 14.84 -8.82 -4.41
C ALA A 121 14.81 -7.30 -4.70
N GLY A 122 13.62 -6.70 -4.70
CA GLY A 122 13.44 -5.25 -4.85
C GLY A 122 14.14 -4.44 -3.75
N ALA A 123 14.04 -4.88 -2.51
CA ALA A 123 14.72 -4.27 -1.36
C ALA A 123 16.26 -4.31 -1.51
N ARG A 124 16.80 -5.38 -2.09
CA ARG A 124 18.23 -5.46 -2.38
C ARG A 124 18.66 -4.45 -3.44
N PHE A 125 17.93 -4.33 -4.55
CA PHE A 125 18.20 -3.29 -5.55
C PHE A 125 18.06 -1.89 -4.94
N GLN A 126 17.10 -1.67 -4.07
CA GLN A 126 16.94 -0.39 -3.38
C GLN A 126 18.13 -0.07 -2.47
N SER A 127 18.65 -1.07 -1.74
CA SER A 127 19.82 -0.89 -0.87
C SER A 127 21.10 -0.56 -1.64
N GLU A 128 21.20 -0.99 -2.91
CA GLU A 128 22.28 -0.64 -3.85
C GLU A 128 22.01 0.68 -4.61
N GLN A 129 20.97 1.45 -4.24
CA GLN A 129 20.52 2.66 -4.91
C GLN A 129 20.10 2.45 -6.38
N ARG A 130 19.79 1.24 -6.77
CA ARG A 130 19.27 0.86 -8.09
C ARG A 130 17.76 1.01 -8.13
N PHE A 131 17.30 2.22 -7.87
CA PHE A 131 15.88 2.54 -7.68
C PHE A 131 15.01 2.17 -8.88
N ALA A 132 15.51 2.30 -10.11
CA ALA A 132 14.75 1.96 -11.31
C ALA A 132 14.39 0.46 -11.35
N GLN A 133 15.32 -0.43 -10.99
CA GLN A 133 15.10 -1.88 -10.96
C GLN A 133 14.19 -2.30 -9.81
N SER A 134 14.40 -1.72 -8.62
CA SER A 134 13.52 -1.92 -7.47
C SER A 134 12.08 -1.50 -7.79
N LEU A 135 11.89 -0.31 -8.40
CA LEU A 135 10.59 0.19 -8.80
C LEU A 135 9.94 -0.66 -9.90
N LEU A 136 10.71 -1.05 -10.91
CA LEU A 136 10.19 -1.88 -12.00
C LEU A 136 9.67 -3.22 -11.46
N LEU A 137 10.41 -3.87 -10.57
CA LEU A 137 9.95 -5.08 -9.89
C LEU A 137 8.69 -4.81 -9.06
N GLY A 138 8.72 -3.80 -8.19
CA GLY A 138 7.60 -3.50 -7.29
C GLY A 138 6.32 -3.04 -8.00
N GLN A 139 6.44 -2.46 -9.20
CA GLN A 139 5.29 -1.99 -9.99
C GLN A 139 4.88 -2.93 -11.12
N SER A 140 5.68 -3.95 -11.42
CA SER A 140 5.34 -4.95 -12.46
C SER A 140 3.98 -5.62 -12.26
N PRO A 141 3.48 -5.91 -11.03
CA PRO A 141 2.14 -6.46 -10.86
C PRO A 141 1.03 -5.59 -11.42
N ASN A 142 1.14 -4.26 -11.33
CA ASN A 142 0.13 -3.34 -11.86
C ASN A 142 0.15 -3.28 -13.41
N ILE A 143 1.33 -3.45 -14.02
CA ILE A 143 1.48 -3.54 -15.48
C ILE A 143 0.87 -4.86 -15.97
N VAL A 144 1.18 -5.97 -15.29
CA VAL A 144 0.62 -7.29 -15.61
C VAL A 144 -0.88 -7.31 -15.41
N LEU A 145 -1.39 -6.64 -14.38
CA LEU A 145 -2.83 -6.51 -14.14
C LEU A 145 -3.54 -5.77 -15.28
N LEU A 146 -2.90 -4.73 -15.85
CA LEU A 146 -3.45 -4.04 -17.03
C LEU A 146 -3.48 -4.96 -18.24
N ALA A 147 -2.44 -5.76 -18.45
CA ALA A 147 -2.43 -6.78 -19.50
C ALA A 147 -3.52 -7.85 -19.27
N ALA A 148 -3.70 -8.30 -18.02
CA ALA A 148 -4.76 -9.23 -17.64
C ALA A 148 -6.16 -8.66 -17.97
N ALA A 149 -6.38 -7.39 -17.64
CA ALA A 149 -7.65 -6.71 -17.94
C ALA A 149 -7.88 -6.59 -19.46
N ALA A 150 -6.84 -6.25 -20.23
CA ALA A 150 -6.91 -6.18 -21.69
C ALA A 150 -7.22 -7.56 -22.31
N VAL A 151 -6.55 -8.62 -21.86
CA VAL A 151 -6.84 -10.00 -22.31
C VAL A 151 -8.27 -10.39 -21.96
N SER A 152 -8.73 -10.14 -20.71
CA SER A 152 -10.10 -10.45 -20.30
C SER A 152 -11.14 -9.73 -21.16
N LEU A 153 -10.86 -8.49 -21.56
CA LEU A 153 -11.74 -7.71 -22.45
C LEU A 153 -11.82 -8.34 -23.85
N VAL A 154 -10.66 -8.74 -24.43
CA VAL A 154 -10.60 -9.30 -25.79
C VAL A 154 -11.23 -10.70 -25.85
N VAL A 155 -10.99 -11.52 -24.85
CA VAL A 155 -11.51 -12.91 -24.77
C VAL A 155 -12.97 -12.95 -24.30
N HIS A 156 -13.54 -11.81 -23.86
CA HIS A 156 -14.87 -11.74 -23.26
C HIS A 156 -15.01 -12.66 -22.04
N GLU A 157 -13.98 -12.70 -21.20
CA GLU A 157 -13.92 -13.53 -20.01
C GLU A 157 -15.02 -13.13 -19.01
N THR A 158 -15.68 -14.12 -18.43
CA THR A 158 -16.72 -13.91 -17.42
C THR A 158 -16.30 -14.34 -16.01
N GLY A 159 -15.16 -14.99 -15.86
CA GLY A 159 -14.65 -15.50 -14.57
C GLY A 159 -13.52 -14.68 -13.99
N ALA A 160 -13.45 -14.64 -12.65
CA ALA A 160 -12.33 -13.99 -11.95
C ALA A 160 -10.99 -14.74 -12.11
N TRP A 161 -11.04 -16.04 -12.49
CA TRP A 161 -9.86 -16.90 -12.51
C TRP A 161 -8.79 -16.46 -13.52
N LEU A 162 -9.16 -16.02 -14.73
CA LEU A 162 -8.22 -15.63 -15.77
C LEU A 162 -7.38 -14.40 -15.39
N PRO A 163 -7.97 -13.26 -14.97
CA PRO A 163 -7.16 -12.11 -14.55
C PRO A 163 -6.34 -12.41 -13.28
N VAL A 164 -6.81 -13.27 -12.38
CA VAL A 164 -6.03 -13.72 -11.22
C VAL A 164 -4.86 -14.58 -11.65
N LEU A 165 -5.05 -15.54 -12.59
CA LEU A 165 -4.00 -16.39 -13.12
C LEU A 165 -2.90 -15.57 -13.78
N ILE A 166 -3.25 -14.64 -14.69
CA ILE A 166 -2.28 -13.79 -15.38
C ILE A 166 -1.49 -12.95 -14.36
N SER A 167 -2.17 -12.39 -13.37
CA SER A 167 -1.53 -11.62 -12.30
C SER A 167 -0.58 -12.50 -11.48
N THR A 168 -0.97 -13.73 -11.14
CA THR A 168 -0.14 -14.70 -10.42
C THR A 168 1.12 -15.05 -11.20
N LEU A 169 0.99 -15.33 -12.51
CA LEU A 169 2.13 -15.58 -13.40
C LEU A 169 3.06 -14.36 -13.44
N GLY A 170 2.50 -13.14 -13.44
CA GLY A 170 3.28 -11.91 -13.37
C GLY A 170 4.14 -11.81 -12.11
N PHE A 171 3.60 -12.16 -10.95
CA PHE A 171 4.38 -12.22 -9.69
C PHE A 171 5.50 -13.27 -9.76
N VAL A 172 5.22 -14.46 -10.29
CA VAL A 172 6.21 -15.55 -10.45
C VAL A 172 7.35 -15.11 -11.36
N VAL A 173 7.01 -14.53 -12.53
CA VAL A 173 8.01 -14.04 -13.50
C VAL A 173 8.84 -12.89 -12.89
N ALA A 174 8.21 -11.95 -12.22
CA ALA A 174 8.92 -10.84 -11.57
C ALA A 174 9.87 -11.33 -10.47
N ALA A 175 9.44 -12.26 -9.63
CA ALA A 175 10.29 -12.88 -8.61
C ALA A 175 11.47 -13.60 -9.24
N TRP A 176 11.21 -14.41 -10.27
CA TRP A 176 12.26 -15.14 -10.99
C TRP A 176 13.29 -14.20 -11.63
N ILE A 177 12.85 -13.15 -12.35
CA ILE A 177 13.74 -12.16 -12.95
C ILE A 177 14.57 -11.47 -11.86
N GLY A 178 13.94 -11.01 -10.78
CA GLY A 178 14.62 -10.34 -9.68
C GLY A 178 15.75 -11.18 -9.09
N TRP A 179 15.47 -12.44 -8.74
CA TRP A 179 16.46 -13.35 -8.18
C TRP A 179 17.50 -13.81 -9.21
N ALA A 180 17.13 -14.05 -10.46
CA ALA A 180 18.08 -14.41 -11.52
C ALA A 180 19.12 -13.31 -11.72
N MET A 181 18.70 -12.03 -11.71
CA MET A 181 19.62 -10.89 -11.77
C MET A 181 20.58 -10.87 -10.58
N LEU A 182 20.08 -11.02 -9.35
CA LEU A 182 20.90 -11.03 -8.15
C LEU A 182 21.91 -12.18 -8.13
N VAL A 183 21.50 -13.39 -8.50
CA VAL A 183 22.37 -14.58 -8.56
C VAL A 183 23.46 -14.42 -9.63
N ARG A 184 23.10 -13.89 -10.81
CA ARG A 184 24.06 -13.65 -11.91
C ARG A 184 25.14 -12.64 -11.47
N GLU A 185 24.74 -11.55 -10.82
CA GLU A 185 25.66 -10.52 -10.33
C GLU A 185 26.56 -11.04 -9.22
N ARG A 186 26.03 -11.86 -8.31
CA ARG A 186 26.84 -12.50 -7.26
C ARG A 186 27.92 -13.41 -7.85
N ARG A 187 27.61 -14.16 -8.91
CA ARG A 187 28.61 -15.03 -9.59
C ARG A 187 29.74 -14.25 -10.24
N SER A 188 29.49 -13.02 -10.69
CA SER A 188 30.49 -12.16 -11.32
C SER A 188 31.35 -11.37 -10.32
N ARG A 189 30.90 -11.25 -9.06
CA ARG A 189 31.64 -10.55 -8.01
C ARG A 189 32.25 -11.56 -7.02
N ARG A 190 33.47 -11.32 -6.50
CA ARG A 190 33.95 -12.01 -5.30
C ARG A 190 33.10 -11.55 -4.13
N SER A 191 31.97 -12.22 -3.90
CA SER A 191 31.04 -11.83 -2.84
C SER A 191 31.64 -12.09 -1.46
N PRO A 192 31.46 -11.15 -0.52
CA PRO A 192 31.83 -11.39 0.88
C PRO A 192 31.04 -12.57 1.45
N PRO A 193 31.54 -13.18 2.54
CA PRO A 193 30.83 -14.28 3.21
C PRO A 193 29.43 -13.86 3.64
N GLU A 194 28.48 -14.80 3.60
CA GLU A 194 27.11 -14.57 4.00
C GLU A 194 27.03 -14.15 5.47
N VAL A 195 26.55 -12.95 5.74
CA VAL A 195 26.36 -12.46 7.10
C VAL A 195 25.10 -13.08 7.70
N ALA A 196 25.22 -13.60 8.92
CA ALA A 196 24.07 -14.05 9.68
C ALA A 196 23.15 -12.88 10.02
N PHE A 197 21.85 -13.07 9.89
CA PHE A 197 20.84 -12.08 10.27
C PHE A 197 19.97 -12.59 11.42
N SER A 198 19.39 -11.67 12.18
CA SER A 198 18.48 -11.95 13.30
C SER A 198 17.02 -11.94 12.85
N TRP A 199 16.31 -13.04 13.11
CA TRP A 199 14.87 -13.11 12.89
C TRP A 199 14.08 -12.16 13.79
N SER A 200 14.55 -11.89 15.02
CA SER A 200 13.88 -10.93 15.90
C SER A 200 13.86 -9.52 15.30
N GLU A 201 14.95 -9.12 14.63
CA GLU A 201 15.03 -7.85 13.94
C GLU A 201 14.12 -7.83 12.68
N ALA A 202 14.12 -8.89 11.89
CA ALA A 202 13.23 -9.01 10.73
C ALA A 202 11.76 -8.91 11.16
N LEU A 203 11.33 -9.67 12.16
CA LEU A 203 9.96 -9.65 12.67
C LEU A 203 9.58 -8.28 13.28
N ALA A 204 10.53 -7.55 13.86
CA ALA A 204 10.29 -6.18 14.30
C ALA A 204 9.94 -5.26 13.12
N PHE A 205 10.65 -5.38 11.98
CA PHE A 205 10.31 -4.64 10.76
C PHE A 205 8.94 -5.05 10.20
N ALA A 206 8.62 -6.35 10.18
CA ALA A 206 7.30 -6.83 9.77
C ALA A 206 6.20 -6.21 10.65
N GLY A 207 6.35 -6.25 11.97
CA GLY A 207 5.38 -5.72 12.92
C GLY A 207 5.12 -4.21 12.76
N MET A 208 6.18 -3.45 12.45
CA MET A 208 6.06 -2.00 12.23
C MET A 208 5.16 -1.64 11.04
N ASN A 209 5.13 -2.46 10.01
CA ASN A 209 4.38 -2.17 8.79
C ASN A 209 3.01 -2.86 8.76
N ALA A 210 2.85 -3.99 9.44
CA ALA A 210 1.69 -4.86 9.34
C ALA A 210 0.37 -4.14 9.69
N SER A 211 0.31 -3.37 10.78
CA SER A 211 -0.89 -2.64 11.18
C SER A 211 -1.39 -1.67 10.11
N GLY A 212 -0.45 -0.99 9.42
CA GLY A 212 -0.80 -0.09 8.32
C GLY A 212 -1.31 -0.82 7.08
N LEU A 213 -0.71 -1.97 6.76
CA LEU A 213 -1.11 -2.80 5.62
C LEU A 213 -2.51 -3.40 5.86
N VAL A 214 -2.78 -3.91 7.06
CA VAL A 214 -4.10 -4.42 7.44
C VAL A 214 -5.15 -3.31 7.35
N LEU A 215 -4.87 -2.12 7.89
CA LEU A 215 -5.82 -1.01 7.86
C LEU A 215 -6.12 -0.52 6.43
N ILE A 216 -5.14 -0.60 5.50
CA ILE A 216 -5.36 -0.24 4.08
C ILE A 216 -6.34 -1.20 3.39
N GLN A 217 -6.36 -2.47 3.77
CA GLN A 217 -7.23 -3.47 3.15
C GLN A 217 -8.49 -3.75 3.97
N LEU A 218 -8.65 -3.09 5.11
CA LEU A 218 -9.65 -3.44 6.12
C LEU A 218 -11.06 -3.42 5.57
N GLU A 219 -11.43 -2.41 4.78
CA GLU A 219 -12.75 -2.32 4.17
C GLU A 219 -13.04 -3.57 3.31
N ARG A 220 -12.06 -3.97 2.46
CA ARG A 220 -12.23 -5.14 1.57
C ARG A 220 -12.31 -6.46 2.31
N LEU A 221 -11.65 -6.54 3.48
CA LEU A 221 -11.66 -7.74 4.31
C LEU A 221 -12.95 -7.88 5.12
N VAL A 222 -13.53 -6.76 5.57
CA VAL A 222 -14.73 -6.77 6.40
C VAL A 222 -16.02 -6.84 5.57
N ILE A 223 -16.06 -6.21 4.38
CA ILE A 223 -17.27 -6.19 3.54
C ILE A 223 -17.86 -7.59 3.32
N PRO A 224 -17.09 -8.65 2.94
CA PRO A 224 -17.68 -9.98 2.71
C PRO A 224 -18.32 -10.63 3.93
N HIS A 225 -17.98 -10.18 5.14
CA HIS A 225 -18.52 -10.72 6.40
C HIS A 225 -19.70 -9.89 6.92
N ALA A 226 -19.84 -8.63 6.50
CA ALA A 226 -20.78 -7.69 7.07
C ALA A 226 -21.86 -7.24 6.08
N LEU A 227 -21.61 -7.36 4.77
CA LEU A 227 -22.45 -6.84 3.69
C LEU A 227 -22.53 -7.85 2.53
N PRO A 228 -23.49 -7.69 1.60
CA PRO A 228 -23.55 -8.49 0.38
C PRO A 228 -22.28 -8.36 -0.48
N LEU A 229 -21.96 -9.43 -1.20
CA LEU A 229 -20.76 -9.47 -2.06
C LEU A 229 -20.76 -8.37 -3.16
N ALA A 230 -21.96 -7.96 -3.60
CA ALA A 230 -22.14 -6.84 -4.55
C ALA A 230 -21.54 -5.53 -4.02
N ASP A 231 -21.60 -5.28 -2.71
CA ASP A 231 -21.00 -4.10 -2.09
C ASP A 231 -19.47 -4.12 -2.18
N LEU A 232 -18.85 -5.31 -2.19
CA LEU A 232 -17.41 -5.42 -2.43
C LEU A 232 -17.04 -5.06 -3.87
N ALA A 233 -17.88 -5.41 -4.84
CA ALA A 233 -17.68 -4.96 -6.23
C ALA A 233 -17.79 -3.44 -6.34
N LEU A 234 -18.82 -2.86 -5.71
CA LEU A 234 -19.00 -1.42 -5.67
C LEU A 234 -17.83 -0.71 -4.98
N TYR A 235 -17.33 -1.26 -3.86
CA TYR A 235 -16.13 -0.76 -3.19
C TYR A 235 -14.87 -0.92 -4.08
N GLY A 236 -14.78 -1.99 -4.86
CA GLY A 236 -13.68 -2.19 -5.82
C GLY A 236 -13.61 -1.07 -6.85
N VAL A 237 -14.77 -0.69 -7.43
CA VAL A 237 -14.91 0.45 -8.36
C VAL A 237 -14.56 1.77 -7.66
N LEU A 238 -15.11 2.02 -6.48
CA LEU A 238 -14.81 3.20 -5.67
C LEU A 238 -13.31 3.30 -5.38
N GLY A 239 -12.68 2.17 -5.04
CA GLY A 239 -11.24 2.06 -4.80
C GLY A 239 -10.39 2.32 -6.05
N ALA A 240 -10.88 1.95 -7.24
CA ALA A 240 -10.22 2.27 -8.50
C ALA A 240 -10.27 3.77 -8.81
N ILE A 241 -11.39 4.44 -8.56
CA ILE A 241 -11.58 5.87 -8.86
C ILE A 241 -10.92 6.73 -7.77
N ALA A 242 -11.44 6.66 -6.55
CA ALA A 242 -10.98 7.51 -5.44
C ALA A 242 -9.70 6.96 -4.79
N GLY A 243 -9.65 5.66 -4.51
CA GLY A 243 -8.55 5.03 -3.80
C GLY A 243 -7.21 5.16 -4.52
N SER A 244 -7.19 5.06 -5.84
CA SER A 244 -5.96 5.20 -6.64
C SER A 244 -5.39 6.61 -6.55
N LEU A 245 -6.25 7.64 -6.62
CA LEU A 245 -5.83 9.03 -6.52
C LEU A 245 -5.23 9.33 -5.14
N TYR A 246 -5.93 8.96 -4.06
CA TYR A 246 -5.44 9.18 -2.70
C TYR A 246 -4.18 8.37 -2.40
N ARG A 247 -4.01 7.18 -3.01
CA ARG A 247 -2.80 6.39 -2.86
C ARG A 247 -1.58 7.07 -3.49
N VAL A 248 -1.73 7.67 -4.68
CA VAL A 248 -0.66 8.44 -5.33
C VAL A 248 -0.25 9.63 -4.46
N MET A 249 -1.22 10.37 -3.93
CA MET A 249 -0.97 11.49 -3.02
C MET A 249 -0.26 11.03 -1.74
N GLN A 250 -0.71 9.93 -1.13
CA GLN A 250 -0.11 9.34 0.06
C GLN A 250 1.36 8.97 -0.14
N MET A 251 1.68 8.38 -1.29
CA MET A 251 3.06 8.02 -1.63
C MET A 251 3.92 9.25 -1.88
N GLY A 252 3.39 10.27 -2.57
CA GLY A 252 4.09 11.53 -2.82
C GLY A 252 4.52 12.23 -1.53
N VAL A 253 3.64 12.28 -0.54
CA VAL A 253 3.92 12.84 0.79
C VAL A 253 5.06 12.07 1.49
N GLY A 254 5.01 10.74 1.50
CA GLY A 254 6.03 9.91 2.15
C GLY A 254 7.42 10.08 1.54
N PHE A 255 7.51 10.23 0.21
CA PHE A 255 8.78 10.35 -0.49
C PHE A 255 9.45 11.71 -0.35
N SER A 256 8.68 12.80 -0.33
CA SER A 256 9.24 14.15 -0.37
C SER A 256 9.49 14.73 1.01
N LEU A 257 8.62 14.47 1.98
CA LEU A 257 8.61 15.14 3.26
C LEU A 257 9.73 14.64 4.20
N LEU A 258 9.90 13.33 4.31
CA LEU A 258 10.83 12.72 5.26
C LEU A 258 12.30 13.14 5.06
N PRO A 259 12.87 13.07 3.83
CA PRO A 259 14.27 13.49 3.62
C PRO A 259 14.48 14.98 3.90
N ARG A 260 13.52 15.84 3.52
CA ARG A 260 13.59 17.28 3.72
C ARG A 260 13.53 17.67 5.19
N LEU A 261 12.67 17.00 5.98
CA LEU A 261 12.62 17.23 7.42
C LEU A 261 13.88 16.78 8.16
N ARG A 262 14.53 15.71 7.68
CA ARG A 262 15.81 15.25 8.24
C ARG A 262 16.97 16.19 7.91
N ALA A 263 16.93 16.83 6.74
CA ALA A 263 17.94 17.78 6.31
C ALA A 263 17.75 19.19 6.89
N ALA A 264 16.58 19.49 7.48
CA ALA A 264 16.27 20.81 8.03
C ALA A 264 17.01 21.08 9.36
N ASP A 265 17.66 22.23 9.46
CA ASP A 265 18.42 22.67 10.62
C ASP A 265 17.52 23.41 11.63
N GLY A 266 17.26 22.76 12.76
CA GLY A 266 16.53 23.36 13.88
C GLY A 266 15.00 23.26 13.81
N VAL A 267 14.36 23.54 14.95
CA VAL A 267 12.91 23.37 15.15
C VAL A 267 12.09 24.35 14.31
N LEU A 268 12.58 25.57 14.15
CA LEU A 268 11.85 26.63 13.43
C LEU A 268 11.74 26.30 11.95
N GLU A 269 12.82 25.85 11.33
CA GLU A 269 12.84 25.45 9.92
C GLU A 269 11.95 24.22 9.68
N ARG A 270 12.05 23.18 10.53
CA ARG A 270 11.19 22.00 10.47
C ARG A 270 9.71 22.39 10.58
N ARG A 271 9.37 23.30 11.50
CA ARG A 271 8.00 23.79 11.66
C ARG A 271 7.51 24.53 10.41
N ARG A 272 8.32 25.44 9.83
CA ARG A 272 7.97 26.13 8.58
C ARG A 272 7.74 25.13 7.44
N LEU A 273 8.60 24.12 7.31
CA LEU A 273 8.50 23.10 6.29
C LEU A 273 7.22 22.25 6.47
N VAL A 274 6.92 21.80 7.70
CA VAL A 274 5.69 21.05 8.00
C VAL A 274 4.45 21.87 7.63
N PHE A 275 4.37 23.15 8.00
CA PHE A 275 3.23 24.00 7.66
C PHE A 275 3.11 24.27 6.16
N HIS A 276 4.22 24.48 5.48
CA HIS A 276 4.23 24.67 4.02
C HIS A 276 3.71 23.42 3.30
N GLU A 277 4.26 22.25 3.65
CA GLU A 277 3.84 20.97 3.05
C GLU A 277 2.40 20.61 3.43
N ALA A 278 1.95 20.90 4.65
CA ALA A 278 0.57 20.68 5.06
C ALA A 278 -0.43 21.50 4.20
N ARG A 279 -0.10 22.76 3.89
CA ARG A 279 -0.90 23.60 2.99
C ARG A 279 -0.94 23.02 1.57
N LEU A 280 0.23 22.62 1.05
CA LEU A 280 0.33 22.02 -0.28
C LEU A 280 -0.48 20.73 -0.37
N VAL A 281 -0.30 19.83 0.59
CA VAL A 281 -1.04 18.56 0.68
C VAL A 281 -2.54 18.83 0.84
N GLY A 282 -2.92 19.81 1.67
CA GLY A 282 -4.32 20.23 1.83
C GLY A 282 -4.94 20.72 0.52
N ALA A 283 -4.22 21.57 -0.22
CA ALA A 283 -4.67 22.03 -1.53
C ALA A 283 -4.82 20.86 -2.54
N MET A 284 -3.85 19.94 -2.57
CA MET A 284 -3.92 18.76 -3.42
C MET A 284 -5.10 17.85 -3.06
N VAL A 285 -5.38 17.67 -1.77
CA VAL A 285 -6.54 16.90 -1.27
C VAL A 285 -7.85 17.54 -1.72
N ILE A 286 -7.97 18.86 -1.61
CA ILE A 286 -9.19 19.58 -2.07
C ILE A 286 -9.38 19.38 -3.57
N VAL A 287 -8.35 19.67 -4.39
CA VAL A 287 -8.41 19.51 -5.85
C VAL A 287 -8.71 18.06 -6.23
N GLY A 288 -8.06 17.09 -5.59
CA GLY A 288 -8.30 15.68 -5.83
C GLY A 288 -9.70 15.23 -5.44
N SER A 289 -10.24 15.74 -4.33
CA SER A 289 -11.62 15.44 -3.89
C SER A 289 -12.64 16.00 -4.86
N LEU A 290 -12.43 17.23 -5.34
CA LEU A 290 -13.25 17.82 -6.39
C LEU A 290 -13.17 17.02 -7.69
N ALA A 291 -11.96 16.60 -8.09
CA ALA A 291 -11.78 15.75 -9.26
C ALA A 291 -12.55 14.42 -9.12
N VAL A 292 -12.46 13.73 -7.98
CA VAL A 292 -13.24 12.52 -7.71
C VAL A 292 -14.73 12.81 -7.83
N TRP A 293 -15.22 13.87 -7.20
CA TRP A 293 -16.63 14.21 -7.19
C TRP A 293 -17.18 14.49 -8.59
N PHE A 294 -16.51 15.30 -9.40
CA PHE A 294 -16.99 15.71 -10.72
C PHE A 294 -16.66 14.70 -11.82
N CYS A 295 -15.56 13.94 -11.72
CA CYS A 295 -15.21 12.96 -12.74
C CYS A 295 -15.92 11.60 -12.56
N THR A 296 -16.40 11.26 -11.36
CA THR A 296 -17.06 9.97 -11.12
C THR A 296 -18.26 9.74 -12.05
N PRO A 297 -19.21 10.67 -12.27
CA PRO A 297 -20.32 10.44 -13.18
C PRO A 297 -19.88 10.19 -14.64
N LEU A 298 -18.75 10.78 -15.06
CA LEU A 298 -18.19 10.53 -16.39
C LEU A 298 -17.61 9.11 -16.47
N VAL A 299 -16.91 8.66 -15.42
CA VAL A 299 -16.38 7.29 -15.33
C VAL A 299 -17.52 6.28 -15.32
N GLU A 300 -18.57 6.50 -14.53
CA GLU A 300 -19.76 5.64 -14.50
C GLU A 300 -20.37 5.49 -15.90
N ARG A 301 -20.57 6.59 -16.59
CA ARG A 301 -21.22 6.61 -17.88
C ARG A 301 -20.36 6.01 -19.00
N TYR A 302 -19.10 6.42 -19.11
CA TYR A 302 -18.26 6.09 -20.27
C TYR A 302 -17.39 4.85 -20.05
N LEU A 303 -16.78 4.71 -18.88
CA LEU A 303 -15.88 3.59 -18.60
C LEU A 303 -16.62 2.35 -18.09
N LEU A 304 -17.62 2.55 -17.22
CA LEU A 304 -18.39 1.45 -16.62
C LEU A 304 -19.70 1.15 -17.40
N ALA A 305 -20.01 1.91 -18.44
CA ALA A 305 -21.23 1.77 -19.25
C ALA A 305 -22.53 1.76 -18.40
N GLY A 306 -22.55 2.52 -17.30
CA GLY A 306 -23.69 2.60 -16.39
C GLY A 306 -23.93 1.38 -15.50
N LYS A 307 -23.04 0.38 -15.49
CA LYS A 307 -23.18 -0.86 -14.70
C LYS A 307 -23.15 -0.63 -13.19
N TYR A 308 -22.41 0.38 -12.74
CA TYR A 308 -22.29 0.75 -11.32
C TYR A 308 -22.71 2.19 -11.14
N HIS A 309 -23.44 2.44 -10.04
CA HIS A 309 -23.82 3.77 -9.62
C HIS A 309 -23.26 4.05 -8.23
N LEU A 310 -22.49 5.12 -8.09
CA LEU A 310 -21.85 5.53 -6.85
C LEU A 310 -22.59 6.76 -6.27
N PRO A 311 -23.48 6.57 -5.31
CA PRO A 311 -24.24 7.68 -4.74
C PRO A 311 -23.30 8.69 -4.07
N GLY A 312 -23.69 9.96 -4.02
CA GLY A 312 -22.86 11.03 -3.45
C GLY A 312 -22.45 10.78 -2.00
N SER A 313 -23.30 10.12 -1.20
CA SER A 313 -22.96 9.72 0.18
C SER A 313 -21.75 8.75 0.23
N LEU A 314 -21.68 7.83 -0.72
CA LEU A 314 -20.58 6.87 -0.83
C LEU A 314 -19.28 7.56 -1.30
N LEU A 315 -19.38 8.49 -2.25
CA LEU A 315 -18.24 9.30 -2.68
C LEU A 315 -17.70 10.15 -1.53
N LEU A 316 -18.59 10.77 -0.74
CA LEU A 316 -18.19 11.55 0.43
C LEU A 316 -17.48 10.68 1.48
N ALA A 317 -17.97 9.47 1.76
CA ALA A 317 -17.33 8.54 2.68
C ALA A 317 -15.92 8.15 2.16
N ALA A 318 -15.76 7.90 0.86
CA ALA A 318 -14.46 7.61 0.25
C ALA A 318 -13.50 8.80 0.35
N ILE A 319 -13.98 10.02 0.12
CA ILE A 319 -13.21 11.25 0.28
C ILE A 319 -12.74 11.39 1.73
N VAL A 320 -13.62 11.25 2.70
CA VAL A 320 -13.28 11.35 4.14
C VAL A 320 -12.27 10.28 4.53
N SER A 321 -12.46 9.02 4.10
CA SER A 321 -11.48 7.95 4.33
C SER A 321 -10.14 8.28 3.67
N GLY A 322 -10.14 8.79 2.44
CA GLY A 322 -8.94 9.23 1.72
C GLY A 322 -8.18 10.34 2.45
N VAL A 323 -8.89 11.35 2.96
CA VAL A 323 -8.31 12.43 3.79
C VAL A 323 -7.64 11.84 5.03
N GLY A 324 -8.29 10.92 5.74
CA GLY A 324 -7.73 10.24 6.90
C GLY A 324 -6.45 9.46 6.56
N LYS A 325 -6.43 8.76 5.42
CA LYS A 325 -5.25 8.03 4.91
C LYS A 325 -4.07 8.98 4.61
N ILE A 326 -4.32 10.12 3.99
CA ILE A 326 -3.29 11.14 3.70
C ILE A 326 -2.80 11.80 4.99
N ALA A 327 -3.71 12.18 5.90
CA ALA A 327 -3.36 12.75 7.20
C ALA A 327 -2.46 11.80 7.99
N ASN A 328 -2.77 10.48 8.00
CA ASN A 328 -1.91 9.46 8.60
C ASN A 328 -0.54 9.35 7.91
N ALA A 329 -0.48 9.39 6.58
CA ALA A 329 0.80 9.33 5.87
C ALA A 329 1.68 10.53 6.18
N PHE A 330 1.09 11.72 6.19
CA PHE A 330 1.75 12.98 6.53
C PHE A 330 2.29 12.97 7.96
N SER A 331 1.43 12.62 8.93
CA SER A 331 1.82 12.57 10.34
C SER A 331 2.87 11.49 10.61
N LYS A 332 2.76 10.30 9.99
CA LYS A 332 3.75 9.22 10.10
C LYS A 332 5.11 9.63 9.53
N ALA A 333 5.13 10.27 8.35
CA ALA A 333 6.37 10.75 7.74
C ALA A 333 7.06 11.82 8.61
N THR A 334 6.27 12.74 9.17
CA THR A 334 6.78 13.79 10.07
C THR A 334 7.29 13.18 11.38
N ALA A 335 6.53 12.27 12.00
CA ALA A 335 6.96 11.57 13.22
C ALA A 335 8.26 10.78 12.99
N ALA A 336 8.40 10.09 11.87
CA ALA A 336 9.61 9.35 11.52
C ALA A 336 10.86 10.24 11.34
N ALA A 337 10.66 11.55 11.13
CA ALA A 337 11.76 12.51 11.02
C ALA A 337 12.18 13.11 12.35
N VAL A 338 11.24 13.25 13.33
CA VAL A 338 11.48 14.04 14.54
C VAL A 338 11.34 13.25 15.85
N ALA A 339 10.67 12.09 15.83
CA ALA A 339 10.39 11.31 17.03
C ALA A 339 11.54 10.35 17.39
N ASP A 340 11.67 10.07 18.68
CA ASP A 340 12.60 9.08 19.19
C ASP A 340 12.18 7.64 18.89
N PRO A 341 13.10 6.65 18.90
CA PRO A 341 12.77 5.24 18.64
C PRO A 341 11.67 4.66 19.55
N ARG A 342 11.61 5.09 20.82
CA ARG A 342 10.56 4.68 21.77
C ARG A 342 9.19 5.21 21.37
N GLU A 343 9.12 6.46 20.93
CA GLU A 343 7.90 7.10 20.46
C GLU A 343 7.41 6.46 19.15
N LEU A 344 8.33 6.13 18.22
CA LEU A 344 8.00 5.39 17.02
C LEU A 344 7.42 4.00 17.33
N SER A 345 7.95 3.33 18.35
CA SER A 345 7.41 2.06 18.82
C SER A 345 5.99 2.23 19.39
N LEU A 346 5.73 3.32 20.12
CA LEU A 346 4.39 3.65 20.61
C LEU A 346 3.41 3.94 19.46
N VAL A 347 3.84 4.69 18.43
CA VAL A 347 3.02 4.93 17.22
C VAL A 347 2.67 3.61 16.52
N ASN A 348 3.57 2.65 16.50
CA ASN A 348 3.32 1.34 15.92
C ASN A 348 2.36 0.51 16.77
N LEU A 349 2.52 0.50 18.08
CA LEU A 349 1.61 -0.20 19.00
C LEU A 349 0.19 0.37 18.91
N THR A 350 0.04 1.70 18.95
CA THR A 350 -1.25 2.37 18.78
C THR A 350 -1.84 2.17 17.38
N GLY A 351 -1.01 1.83 16.39
CA GLY A 351 -1.46 1.40 15.08
C GLY A 351 -2.37 0.17 15.13
N TRP A 352 -2.10 -0.80 16.01
CA TRP A 352 -2.95 -1.97 16.20
C TRP A 352 -4.26 -1.64 16.93
N VAL A 353 -4.23 -0.70 17.87
CA VAL A 353 -5.46 -0.16 18.48
C VAL A 353 -6.34 0.51 17.41
N SER A 354 -5.73 1.24 16.49
CA SER A 354 -6.45 1.85 15.36
C SER A 354 -7.07 0.80 14.42
N VAL A 355 -6.38 -0.33 14.19
CA VAL A 355 -6.93 -1.46 13.44
C VAL A 355 -8.14 -2.06 14.17
N ALA A 356 -8.01 -2.35 15.47
CA ALA A 356 -9.11 -2.90 16.27
C ALA A 356 -10.34 -1.99 16.27
N LEU A 357 -10.15 -0.69 16.47
CA LEU A 357 -11.24 0.28 16.40
C LEU A 357 -11.79 0.45 15.00
N GLY A 358 -10.96 0.35 13.96
CA GLY A 358 -11.40 0.29 12.56
C GLY A 358 -12.27 -0.92 12.27
N VAL A 359 -11.93 -2.10 12.80
CA VAL A 359 -12.74 -3.32 12.68
C VAL A 359 -14.09 -3.15 13.39
N VAL A 360 -14.09 -2.72 14.65
CA VAL A 360 -15.32 -2.48 15.41
C VAL A 360 -16.18 -1.42 14.70
N GLY A 361 -15.56 -0.31 14.28
CA GLY A 361 -16.24 0.75 13.54
C GLY A 361 -16.84 0.25 12.23
N ALA A 362 -16.13 -0.62 11.49
CA ALA A 362 -16.61 -1.21 10.25
C ALA A 362 -17.87 -2.06 10.48
N PHE A 363 -17.86 -2.97 11.47
CA PHE A 363 -19.02 -3.81 11.78
C PHE A 363 -20.21 -3.01 12.31
N LEU A 364 -19.96 -2.01 13.16
CA LEU A 364 -21.02 -1.11 13.62
C LEU A 364 -21.55 -0.26 12.46
N GLY A 365 -20.69 0.30 11.64
CA GLY A 365 -21.03 1.13 10.49
C GLY A 365 -21.78 0.34 9.40
N ALA A 366 -21.52 -0.95 9.23
CA ALA A 366 -22.20 -1.82 8.28
C ALA A 366 -23.73 -1.85 8.46
N ARG A 367 -24.23 -1.51 9.66
CA ARG A 367 -25.68 -1.34 9.90
C ARG A 367 -26.31 -0.22 9.04
N TRP A 368 -25.51 0.71 8.57
CA TRP A 368 -25.90 1.77 7.62
C TRP A 368 -25.35 1.52 6.21
N GLY A 369 -25.09 0.24 5.88
CA GLY A 369 -24.59 -0.19 4.58
C GLY A 369 -23.11 0.16 4.34
N LEU A 370 -22.68 0.10 3.08
CA LEU A 370 -21.30 0.32 2.66
C LEU A 370 -20.76 1.70 3.07
N THR A 371 -21.57 2.74 2.96
CA THR A 371 -21.21 4.11 3.36
C THR A 371 -20.82 4.18 4.83
N GLY A 372 -21.66 3.58 5.71
CA GLY A 372 -21.40 3.54 7.15
C GLY A 372 -20.14 2.72 7.50
N LEU A 373 -19.93 1.59 6.82
CA LEU A 373 -18.73 0.77 6.99
C LEU A 373 -17.46 1.58 6.69
N ILE A 374 -17.43 2.33 5.58
CA ILE A 374 -16.27 3.14 5.20
C ILE A 374 -16.00 4.24 6.26
N TYR A 375 -17.02 4.91 6.76
CA TYR A 375 -16.87 5.88 7.86
C TYR A 375 -16.33 5.21 9.14
N GLY A 376 -16.80 4.01 9.45
CA GLY A 376 -16.31 3.24 10.59
C GLY A 376 -14.82 2.94 10.51
N VAL A 377 -14.32 2.53 9.34
CA VAL A 377 -12.89 2.33 9.13
C VAL A 377 -12.10 3.65 9.16
N ALA A 378 -12.69 4.73 8.64
CA ALA A 378 -12.07 6.04 8.64
C ALA A 378 -11.73 6.54 10.05
N ILE A 379 -12.51 6.17 11.08
CA ILE A 379 -12.20 6.46 12.48
C ILE A 379 -10.82 5.93 12.85
N GLY A 380 -10.48 4.70 12.44
CA GLY A 380 -9.15 4.12 12.67
C GLY A 380 -8.03 4.96 12.03
N TRP A 381 -8.24 5.47 10.82
CA TRP A 381 -7.26 6.33 10.15
C TRP A 381 -7.07 7.67 10.85
N PHE A 382 -8.16 8.33 11.25
CA PHE A 382 -8.08 9.61 11.96
C PHE A 382 -7.45 9.46 13.34
N LEU A 383 -7.78 8.40 14.08
CA LEU A 383 -7.16 8.13 15.38
C LEU A 383 -5.65 7.95 15.24
N ARG A 384 -5.23 7.15 14.26
CA ARG A 384 -3.80 6.93 14.00
C ARG A 384 -3.07 8.22 13.61
N ALA A 385 -3.70 9.06 12.79
CA ALA A 385 -3.17 10.36 12.43
C ALA A 385 -3.09 11.29 13.65
N ALA A 386 -4.14 11.34 14.48
CA ALA A 386 -4.21 12.19 15.67
C ALA A 386 -3.11 11.85 16.68
N ILE A 387 -2.88 10.56 16.95
CA ILE A 387 -1.80 10.12 17.85
C ILE A 387 -0.44 10.59 17.33
N ALA A 388 -0.15 10.39 16.04
CA ALA A 388 1.09 10.83 15.44
C ALA A 388 1.23 12.36 15.46
N PHE A 389 0.15 13.11 15.19
CA PHE A 389 0.15 14.59 15.31
C PHE A 389 0.37 15.08 16.73
N ALA A 390 -0.19 14.40 17.73
CA ALA A 390 0.02 14.76 19.15
C ALA A 390 1.51 14.63 19.54
N LEU A 391 2.19 13.57 19.07
CA LEU A 391 3.64 13.40 19.26
C LEU A 391 4.45 14.49 18.53
N ILE A 392 4.15 14.73 17.26
CA ILE A 392 4.80 15.79 16.48
C ILE A 392 4.66 17.16 17.16
N GLY A 393 3.47 17.48 17.68
CA GLY A 393 3.20 18.74 18.35
C GLY A 393 4.13 18.99 19.55
N ARG A 394 4.59 17.95 20.24
CA ARG A 394 5.55 18.06 21.34
C ARG A 394 6.94 18.46 20.84
N HIS A 395 7.39 17.88 19.73
CA HIS A 395 8.72 18.14 19.16
C HIS A 395 8.82 19.47 18.38
N LEU A 396 7.70 19.99 17.88
CA LEU A 396 7.66 21.25 17.13
C LEU A 396 7.30 22.47 18.00
N ARG A 397 7.12 22.30 19.32
CA ARG A 397 6.98 23.43 20.23
C ARG A 397 8.33 24.10 20.36
N LEU A 398 8.36 25.43 20.18
CA LEU A 398 9.53 26.22 20.50
C LEU A 398 9.79 26.13 22.01
N PRO A 399 11.05 25.98 22.46
CA PRO A 399 11.35 26.15 23.87
C PRO A 399 10.82 27.52 24.27
N VAL A 400 10.03 27.56 25.33
CA VAL A 400 9.61 28.83 25.93
C VAL A 400 10.91 29.55 26.31
N SER A 401 11.24 30.64 25.62
CA SER A 401 12.34 31.50 26.03
C SER A 401 11.95 32.07 27.41
N ILE A 402 12.50 31.47 28.46
CA ILE A 402 12.45 32.08 29.79
C ILE A 402 13.18 33.41 29.58
N PRO A 403 12.51 34.58 29.79
CA PRO A 403 13.21 35.84 29.70
C PRO A 403 14.36 35.75 30.70
N ALA A 404 15.59 35.98 30.20
CA ALA A 404 16.76 36.09 31.04
C ALA A 404 16.44 37.17 32.06
N ILE A 405 16.28 36.77 33.33
CA ILE A 405 16.21 37.68 34.43
C ILE A 405 17.58 38.38 34.38
N ALA A 406 17.57 39.61 33.88
CA ALA A 406 18.76 40.45 33.89
C ALA A 406 19.19 40.60 35.35
N PRO A 407 20.49 40.51 35.67
CA PRO A 407 21.03 40.64 37.00
C PRO A 407 20.80 42.04 37.58
#